data_b21700ed700b6a018e6edbf2a66ea9ff
#
_entry.id   b21700ed700b6a018e6edbf2a66ea9ff
#
_cell.length_a   1.000
_cell.length_b   1.000
_cell.length_c   1.000
_cell.angle_alpha   90.00
_cell.angle_beta   90.00
_cell.angle_gamma   90.00
#
_symmetry.space_group_name_H-M   'P 1'
#
loop_
_entity.id
_entity.type
_entity.pdbx_description
1 polymer ?
#
loop_
_entity_poly.entity_id
_entity_poly.type
_entity_poly.pdbx_seq_one_letter_code
_entity_poly.pdbx_strand_id
1 'polypeptide(L)'
;FIMPGGTIKASISTQDASSGGVRNDNQFTMTGGTIGDPDNENDASHVYNTSSQETTLTISGNAKIYTNVTNVGILNADGGGIAGTMTNDTNRYGTGTITGSEGAADSTEFQGKVTNNGTIRKGTFTSEVINESSGTINGGTFTGTVENKDGTISGGDFSKATLNGMLVITFEPNNGEPVITREVNWSKDGVALTAPDPVPTKEGHSLDGWYYDNNGTETKWNFDTDTVKCTMTLKAKWELSTYSVTLQTDGGTIASGKEVTGYTYGTGAVLPTANDITREGYRFDGWYADSSFSSSPITEISATETGNKTFYAKWTKNTTPIIPGNNTSNIVEQYKTDDSSSGEQTDREVPSPVVKNTTSYL
;
A
#
# COMPACT_ATOMS: atom_id res chain seq x y z
N PHE A 1 43.89 -6.28 -22.34
CA PHE A 1 44.31 -6.19 -23.75
C PHE A 1 43.82 -4.83 -24.32
N ILE A 2 44.65 -4.16 -25.07
CA ILE A 2 44.34 -2.90 -25.73
C ILE A 2 44.45 -3.10 -27.24
N MET A 3 43.41 -2.77 -27.99
CA MET A 3 43.35 -2.82 -29.45
C MET A 3 43.24 -1.39 -30.02
N PRO A 4 44.38 -0.80 -30.44
CA PRO A 4 44.37 0.56 -30.98
C PRO A 4 43.94 0.61 -32.45
N GLY A 5 43.96 -0.52 -33.14
CA GLY A 5 43.58 -0.65 -34.55
C GLY A 5 43.63 -2.11 -35.01
N GLY A 6 43.38 -2.34 -36.30
CA GLY A 6 43.30 -3.67 -36.90
C GLY A 6 41.91 -4.23 -36.95
N THR A 7 41.78 -5.46 -37.43
CA THR A 7 40.47 -6.14 -37.59
C THR A 7 40.53 -7.54 -37.00
N ILE A 8 39.56 -7.90 -36.19
CA ILE A 8 39.37 -9.28 -35.77
C ILE A 8 38.17 -9.83 -36.57
N LYS A 9 38.43 -10.79 -37.44
CA LYS A 9 37.41 -11.54 -38.19
C LYS A 9 37.39 -12.96 -37.69
N ALA A 10 36.23 -13.52 -37.41
CA ALA A 10 36.05 -14.91 -37.09
C ALA A 10 35.67 -15.69 -38.36
N SER A 11 36.35 -16.79 -38.63
CA SER A 11 35.90 -17.76 -39.60
C SER A 11 35.10 -18.86 -38.90
N ILE A 12 33.91 -19.16 -39.38
CA ILE A 12 33.09 -20.26 -38.86
C ILE A 12 33.77 -21.59 -39.15
N SER A 13 34.16 -22.31 -38.12
CA SER A 13 34.32 -23.76 -38.20
C SER A 13 32.96 -24.40 -37.92
N THR A 14 32.42 -25.17 -38.84
CA THR A 14 31.09 -25.80 -38.78
C THR A 14 30.88 -26.81 -37.66
N GLN A 15 31.79 -26.92 -36.70
CA GLN A 15 31.74 -27.89 -35.61
C GLN A 15 31.61 -27.32 -34.20
N ASP A 16 31.71 -25.97 -34.04
CA ASP A 16 31.52 -25.37 -32.72
C ASP A 16 31.00 -23.93 -32.89
N ALA A 17 29.69 -23.72 -32.70
CA ALA A 17 29.04 -22.41 -32.79
C ALA A 17 29.46 -21.42 -31.67
N SER A 18 30.43 -21.81 -30.84
CA SER A 18 30.96 -21.01 -29.71
C SER A 18 32.37 -20.42 -29.95
N SER A 19 33.00 -20.65 -31.11
CA SER A 19 34.42 -20.40 -31.26
C SER A 19 34.85 -19.24 -32.13
N GLY A 20 33.96 -18.35 -32.51
CA GLY A 20 34.31 -17.25 -33.41
C GLY A 20 34.10 -15.89 -32.80
N GLY A 21 34.98 -15.38 -31.95
CA GLY A 21 34.77 -14.04 -31.42
C GLY A 21 35.75 -13.63 -30.31
N VAL A 22 35.43 -12.57 -29.61
CA VAL A 22 36.21 -12.06 -28.49
C VAL A 22 35.50 -12.43 -27.19
N ARG A 23 36.14 -13.26 -26.35
CA ARG A 23 35.70 -13.45 -24.96
C ARG A 23 36.58 -12.58 -24.07
N ASN A 24 35.93 -11.66 -23.34
CA ASN A 24 36.59 -10.84 -22.34
C ASN A 24 36.28 -11.35 -20.94
N ASP A 25 37.29 -11.83 -20.24
CA ASP A 25 37.20 -12.32 -18.86
C ASP A 25 37.86 -11.37 -17.86
N ASN A 26 38.40 -10.20 -18.30
CA ASN A 26 39.07 -9.24 -17.44
C ASN A 26 38.88 -7.80 -18.01
N GLN A 27 39.91 -7.24 -18.65
CA GLN A 27 39.88 -5.91 -19.23
C GLN A 27 40.24 -5.95 -20.72
N PHE A 28 39.33 -5.46 -21.56
CA PHE A 28 39.54 -5.32 -22.98
C PHE A 28 39.17 -3.88 -23.41
N THR A 29 40.14 -3.19 -24.01
CA THR A 29 39.94 -1.82 -24.49
C THR A 29 40.14 -1.73 -25.99
N MET A 30 39.14 -1.21 -26.69
CA MET A 30 39.23 -0.84 -28.11
C MET A 30 39.23 0.67 -28.23
N THR A 31 40.30 1.24 -28.77
CA THR A 31 40.40 2.67 -29.10
C THR A 31 40.29 2.93 -30.59
N GLY A 32 40.29 1.88 -31.40
CA GLY A 32 40.16 1.88 -32.85
C GLY A 32 40.08 0.44 -33.39
N GLY A 33 39.99 0.30 -34.69
CA GLY A 33 39.88 -1.00 -35.36
C GLY A 33 38.48 -1.60 -35.36
N THR A 34 38.34 -2.80 -35.82
CA THR A 34 37.05 -3.48 -36.04
C THR A 34 37.01 -4.91 -35.48
N ILE A 35 35.87 -5.29 -34.95
CA ILE A 35 35.52 -6.69 -34.68
C ILE A 35 34.32 -7.04 -35.53
N GLY A 36 34.38 -8.14 -36.28
CA GLY A 36 33.37 -8.54 -37.26
C GLY A 36 33.65 -7.98 -38.66
N ASP A 37 32.89 -8.42 -39.61
CA ASP A 37 32.95 -8.01 -41.02
C ASP A 37 31.71 -7.22 -41.42
N PRO A 38 31.85 -5.91 -41.76
CA PRO A 38 30.70 -5.08 -42.14
C PRO A 38 30.01 -5.57 -43.44
N ASP A 39 30.76 -6.32 -44.29
CA ASP A 39 30.25 -6.80 -45.57
C ASP A 39 29.69 -8.22 -45.49
N ASN A 40 29.72 -8.85 -44.33
CA ASN A 40 29.23 -10.22 -44.10
C ASN A 40 28.12 -10.26 -43.06
N GLU A 41 26.86 -10.23 -43.51
CA GLU A 41 25.68 -10.35 -42.64
C GLU A 41 25.60 -11.68 -41.86
N ASN A 42 26.37 -12.67 -42.27
CA ASN A 42 26.46 -13.99 -41.62
C ASN A 42 27.74 -14.14 -40.78
N ASP A 43 28.43 -13.04 -40.43
CA ASP A 43 29.55 -13.10 -39.52
C ASP A 43 29.09 -13.60 -38.15
N ALA A 44 29.49 -14.86 -37.85
CA ALA A 44 29.16 -15.52 -36.59
C ALA A 44 30.10 -15.11 -35.44
N SER A 45 30.99 -14.11 -35.67
CA SER A 45 31.79 -13.59 -34.57
C SER A 45 30.88 -13.04 -33.49
N HIS A 46 31.32 -13.18 -32.25
CA HIS A 46 30.56 -12.72 -31.07
C HIS A 46 31.52 -12.10 -30.05
N VAL A 47 31.13 -10.98 -29.47
CA VAL A 47 31.84 -10.40 -28.34
C VAL A 47 31.10 -10.75 -27.05
N TYR A 48 31.75 -11.51 -26.18
CA TYR A 48 31.21 -11.90 -24.90
C TYR A 48 32.00 -11.25 -23.76
N ASN A 49 31.38 -10.25 -23.10
CA ASN A 49 31.92 -9.60 -21.91
C ASN A 49 31.36 -10.32 -20.68
N THR A 50 32.22 -11.09 -20.00
CA THR A 50 31.78 -12.03 -18.94
C THR A 50 31.38 -11.34 -17.64
N SER A 51 30.90 -12.12 -16.67
CA SER A 51 30.20 -11.65 -15.47
C SER A 51 31.07 -11.48 -14.21
N SER A 52 32.42 -11.40 -14.32
CA SER A 52 33.17 -11.03 -13.11
C SER A 52 32.99 -9.54 -12.81
N GLN A 53 32.92 -9.18 -11.53
CA GLN A 53 32.72 -7.76 -11.11
C GLN A 53 33.80 -6.80 -11.60
N GLU A 54 34.91 -7.33 -12.09
CA GLU A 54 36.05 -6.57 -12.62
C GLU A 54 36.16 -6.63 -14.15
N THR A 55 35.28 -7.42 -14.81
CA THR A 55 35.33 -7.55 -16.27
C THR A 55 34.83 -6.28 -16.94
N THR A 56 35.71 -5.63 -17.65
CA THR A 56 35.40 -4.36 -18.33
C THR A 56 35.73 -4.44 -19.82
N LEU A 57 34.75 -4.15 -20.67
CA LEU A 57 34.90 -3.86 -22.08
C LEU A 57 34.82 -2.34 -22.30
N THR A 58 35.90 -1.72 -22.77
CA THR A 58 35.87 -0.29 -23.10
C THR A 58 35.90 -0.10 -24.61
N ILE A 59 34.94 0.67 -25.14
CA ILE A 59 34.88 1.05 -26.56
C ILE A 59 35.02 2.56 -26.63
N SER A 60 35.98 3.04 -27.37
CA SER A 60 36.27 4.47 -27.50
C SER A 60 36.87 4.80 -28.88
N GLY A 61 37.02 6.11 -29.16
CA GLY A 61 37.59 6.61 -30.42
C GLY A 61 36.80 6.11 -31.64
N ASN A 62 37.49 5.52 -32.60
CA ASN A 62 36.91 5.03 -33.86
C ASN A 62 36.64 3.52 -33.87
N ALA A 63 36.62 2.87 -32.72
CA ALA A 63 36.39 1.43 -32.62
C ALA A 63 35.01 1.06 -33.16
N LYS A 64 34.89 -0.04 -33.89
CA LYS A 64 33.63 -0.56 -34.43
C LYS A 64 33.49 -2.05 -34.18
N ILE A 65 32.28 -2.45 -33.71
CA ILE A 65 31.91 -3.83 -33.54
C ILE A 65 30.71 -4.09 -34.46
N TYR A 66 30.85 -4.92 -35.47
CA TYR A 66 29.83 -5.27 -36.45
C TYR A 66 29.09 -6.56 -36.11
N THR A 67 29.55 -7.27 -35.10
CA THR A 67 28.99 -8.54 -34.65
C THR A 67 28.16 -8.38 -33.37
N ASN A 68 27.47 -9.45 -33.00
CA ASN A 68 26.67 -9.49 -31.77
C ASN A 68 27.50 -9.34 -30.51
N VAL A 69 26.96 -8.63 -29.51
CA VAL A 69 27.61 -8.41 -28.22
C VAL A 69 26.71 -8.90 -27.11
N THR A 70 27.25 -9.74 -26.22
CA THR A 70 26.63 -10.06 -24.95
C THR A 70 27.44 -9.44 -23.81
N ASN A 71 26.82 -8.56 -23.02
CA ASN A 71 27.45 -7.91 -21.89
C ASN A 71 26.83 -8.40 -20.58
N VAL A 72 27.62 -9.05 -19.73
CA VAL A 72 27.21 -9.42 -18.37
C VAL A 72 28.10 -8.75 -17.32
N GLY A 73 29.17 -8.08 -17.77
CA GLY A 73 30.10 -7.26 -16.98
C GLY A 73 29.83 -5.76 -17.17
N ILE A 74 30.91 -4.98 -17.12
CA ILE A 74 30.86 -3.52 -17.36
C ILE A 74 31.24 -3.26 -18.82
N LEU A 75 30.42 -2.50 -19.54
CA LEU A 75 30.76 -1.93 -20.84
C LEU A 75 30.87 -0.42 -20.68
N ASN A 76 32.09 0.11 -20.84
CA ASN A 76 32.34 1.55 -20.92
C ASN A 76 32.08 2.04 -22.36
N ALA A 77 31.01 2.77 -22.54
CA ALA A 77 30.55 3.32 -23.80
C ALA A 77 31.14 4.73 -24.04
N ASP A 78 32.45 4.80 -24.33
CA ASP A 78 33.25 6.04 -24.36
C ASP A 78 33.53 6.55 -25.79
N GLY A 79 32.78 6.09 -26.77
CA GLY A 79 32.93 6.44 -28.19
C GLY A 79 32.82 5.23 -29.10
N GLY A 80 33.07 5.40 -30.39
CA GLY A 80 32.97 4.32 -31.38
C GLY A 80 31.53 3.84 -31.62
N GLY A 81 31.35 2.61 -32.06
CA GLY A 81 30.02 2.10 -32.35
C GLY A 81 29.87 0.58 -32.30
N ILE A 82 28.66 0.12 -32.01
CA ILE A 82 28.25 -1.27 -32.09
C ILE A 82 27.10 -1.35 -33.10
N ALA A 83 27.36 -1.97 -34.25
CA ALA A 83 26.39 -2.13 -35.32
C ALA A 83 25.60 -3.45 -35.19
N GLY A 84 26.22 -4.47 -34.59
CA GLY A 84 25.53 -5.75 -34.32
C GLY A 84 24.48 -5.65 -33.21
N THR A 85 23.68 -6.69 -33.01
CA THR A 85 22.75 -6.76 -31.90
C THR A 85 23.47 -6.83 -30.57
N MET A 86 22.85 -6.27 -29.52
CA MET A 86 23.41 -6.31 -28.19
C MET A 86 22.42 -6.87 -27.18
N THR A 87 22.92 -7.79 -26.36
CA THR A 87 22.20 -8.24 -25.15
C THR A 87 22.98 -7.76 -23.92
N ASN A 88 22.39 -6.84 -23.17
CA ASN A 88 22.89 -6.43 -21.85
C ASN A 88 22.14 -7.26 -20.82
N ASP A 89 22.79 -8.28 -20.28
CA ASP A 89 22.14 -9.36 -19.59
C ASP A 89 22.48 -9.40 -18.08
N THR A 90 21.65 -10.11 -17.35
CA THR A 90 21.82 -10.39 -15.92
C THR A 90 21.84 -11.90 -15.70
N ASN A 91 22.86 -12.39 -15.01
CA ASN A 91 22.91 -13.79 -14.61
C ASN A 91 23.28 -13.93 -13.14
N ARG A 92 23.39 -15.18 -12.65
CA ARG A 92 23.73 -15.47 -11.24
C ARG A 92 25.07 -14.91 -10.77
N TYR A 93 25.92 -14.43 -11.66
CA TYR A 93 27.27 -13.95 -11.36
C TYR A 93 27.42 -12.43 -11.50
N GLY A 94 26.46 -11.73 -12.16
CA GLY A 94 26.53 -10.30 -12.34
C GLY A 94 25.39 -9.73 -13.15
N THR A 95 25.30 -8.41 -13.14
CA THR A 95 24.35 -7.63 -13.92
C THR A 95 25.13 -6.80 -14.93
N GLY A 96 24.86 -7.00 -16.22
CA GLY A 96 25.46 -6.22 -17.28
C GLY A 96 25.18 -4.74 -17.12
N THR A 97 26.21 -3.93 -17.12
CA THR A 97 26.10 -2.47 -17.00
C THR A 97 26.72 -1.81 -18.20
N ILE A 98 25.95 -0.98 -18.91
CA ILE A 98 26.43 -0.06 -19.94
C ILE A 98 26.60 1.29 -19.27
N THR A 99 27.83 1.78 -19.17
CA THR A 99 28.18 3.02 -18.50
C THR A 99 29.24 3.79 -19.30
N GLY A 100 29.92 4.74 -18.72
CA GLY A 100 31.10 5.42 -19.28
C GLY A 100 32.20 5.52 -18.25
N SER A 101 33.42 5.59 -18.72
CA SER A 101 34.57 5.90 -17.87
C SER A 101 34.43 7.32 -17.29
N GLU A 102 35.03 7.56 -16.13
CA GLU A 102 35.03 8.88 -15.51
C GLU A 102 35.66 9.91 -16.46
N GLY A 103 34.97 11.02 -16.72
CA GLY A 103 35.43 12.09 -17.58
C GLY A 103 35.32 11.86 -19.09
N ALA A 104 34.82 10.69 -19.55
CA ALA A 104 34.60 10.44 -20.98
C ALA A 104 33.46 11.33 -21.53
N ALA A 105 33.79 12.20 -22.50
CA ALA A 105 32.84 13.10 -23.15
C ALA A 105 32.01 12.39 -24.23
N ASP A 106 32.64 11.48 -24.98
CA ASP A 106 31.99 10.76 -26.08
C ASP A 106 31.11 9.63 -25.58
N SER A 107 30.19 9.17 -26.43
CA SER A 107 29.26 8.08 -26.16
C SER A 107 29.28 7.06 -27.31
N THR A 108 29.30 5.77 -26.99
CA THR A 108 29.18 4.71 -28.00
C THR A 108 27.81 4.75 -28.66
N GLU A 109 27.80 4.67 -30.00
CA GLU A 109 26.58 4.56 -30.78
C GLU A 109 26.17 3.08 -30.94
N PHE A 110 24.98 2.73 -30.46
CA PHE A 110 24.36 1.42 -30.63
C PHE A 110 23.39 1.47 -31.80
N GLN A 111 23.84 0.94 -32.94
CA GLN A 111 23.11 0.98 -34.21
C GLN A 111 22.27 -0.30 -34.42
N GLY A 112 22.60 -1.37 -33.74
CA GLY A 112 21.83 -2.61 -33.72
C GLY A 112 20.78 -2.62 -32.59
N LYS A 113 19.86 -3.59 -32.65
CA LYS A 113 18.85 -3.80 -31.61
C LYS A 113 19.54 -4.13 -30.26
N VAL A 114 19.06 -3.53 -29.17
CA VAL A 114 19.52 -3.78 -27.81
C VAL A 114 18.42 -4.42 -26.99
N THR A 115 18.69 -5.59 -26.40
CA THR A 115 17.85 -6.20 -25.36
C THR A 115 18.50 -5.95 -24.00
N ASN A 116 17.80 -5.26 -23.12
CA ASN A 116 18.33 -4.89 -21.81
C ASN A 116 17.63 -5.64 -20.66
N ASN A 117 18.38 -6.56 -20.05
CA ASN A 117 18.05 -7.22 -18.79
C ASN A 117 18.91 -6.70 -17.61
N GLY A 118 19.85 -5.80 -17.90
CA GLY A 118 20.80 -5.21 -16.97
C GLY A 118 20.57 -3.72 -16.77
N THR A 119 21.64 -2.94 -16.62
CA THR A 119 21.54 -1.50 -16.38
C THR A 119 22.14 -0.70 -17.54
N ILE A 120 21.42 0.29 -18.07
CA ILE A 120 21.91 1.28 -19.03
C ILE A 120 22.02 2.63 -18.33
N ARG A 121 23.24 3.22 -18.34
CA ARG A 121 23.52 4.56 -17.79
C ARG A 121 24.07 5.53 -18.83
N LYS A 122 24.63 5.04 -19.94
CA LYS A 122 25.22 5.84 -21.01
C LYS A 122 25.09 5.11 -22.36
N GLY A 123 25.21 5.80 -23.45
CA GLY A 123 25.13 5.31 -24.83
C GLY A 123 24.17 6.13 -25.67
N THR A 124 24.37 6.09 -26.99
CA THR A 124 23.43 6.65 -27.96
C THR A 124 22.79 5.50 -28.73
N PHE A 125 21.49 5.30 -28.57
CA PHE A 125 20.74 4.17 -29.11
C PHE A 125 19.91 4.64 -30.29
N THR A 126 20.31 4.24 -31.50
CA THR A 126 19.66 4.70 -32.74
C THR A 126 18.69 3.70 -33.33
N SER A 127 18.70 2.47 -32.79
CA SER A 127 17.80 1.39 -33.17
C SER A 127 16.83 1.02 -32.05
N GLU A 128 16.19 -0.12 -32.15
CA GLU A 128 15.25 -0.63 -31.15
C GLU A 128 15.98 -1.01 -29.84
N VAL A 129 15.45 -0.53 -28.72
CA VAL A 129 15.84 -0.97 -27.39
C VAL A 129 14.63 -1.63 -26.72
N ILE A 130 14.78 -2.89 -26.32
CA ILE A 130 13.79 -3.60 -25.50
C ILE A 130 14.31 -3.64 -24.08
N ASN A 131 13.61 -2.97 -23.16
CA ASN A 131 13.90 -2.98 -21.74
C ASN A 131 13.02 -4.03 -21.07
N GLU A 132 13.58 -5.21 -20.81
CA GLU A 132 12.89 -6.34 -20.20
C GLU A 132 12.61 -6.10 -18.71
N SER A 133 11.84 -6.97 -18.06
CA SER A 133 11.36 -6.79 -16.68
C SER A 133 12.47 -6.64 -15.62
N SER A 134 13.65 -7.22 -15.87
CA SER A 134 14.84 -7.04 -15.03
C SER A 134 15.69 -5.83 -15.43
N GLY A 135 15.39 -5.22 -16.59
CA GLY A 135 16.16 -4.12 -17.15
C GLY A 135 15.94 -2.79 -16.45
N THR A 136 16.99 -2.01 -16.30
CA THR A 136 16.95 -0.66 -15.74
C THR A 136 17.60 0.32 -16.70
N ILE A 137 16.93 1.41 -17.04
CA ILE A 137 17.47 2.53 -17.81
C ILE A 137 17.53 3.75 -16.90
N ASN A 138 18.76 4.20 -16.57
CA ASN A 138 19.04 5.37 -15.73
C ASN A 138 19.67 6.53 -16.50
N GLY A 139 19.97 6.35 -17.80
CA GLY A 139 20.61 7.35 -18.64
C GLY A 139 20.70 6.87 -20.08
N GLY A 140 21.47 7.58 -20.92
CA GLY A 140 21.60 7.35 -22.36
C GLY A 140 20.68 8.24 -23.19
N THR A 141 20.96 8.30 -24.49
CA THR A 141 20.19 9.06 -25.49
C THR A 141 19.54 8.07 -26.47
N PHE A 142 18.23 8.15 -26.63
CA PHE A 142 17.47 7.21 -27.46
C PHE A 142 16.82 7.99 -28.60
N THR A 143 17.08 7.52 -29.83
CA THR A 143 16.48 8.08 -31.06
C THR A 143 15.70 7.05 -31.87
N GLY A 144 15.89 5.76 -31.56
CA GLY A 144 15.10 4.65 -32.10
C GLY A 144 13.83 4.38 -31.30
N THR A 145 13.28 3.20 -31.47
CA THR A 145 12.14 2.73 -30.66
C THR A 145 12.60 2.20 -29.32
N VAL A 146 11.91 2.58 -28.24
CA VAL A 146 12.11 1.99 -26.92
C VAL A 146 10.83 1.26 -26.50
N GLU A 147 10.90 -0.05 -26.37
CA GLU A 147 9.84 -0.90 -25.85
C GLU A 147 10.15 -1.25 -24.40
N ASN A 148 9.33 -0.78 -23.48
CA ASN A 148 9.47 -1.15 -22.07
C ASN A 148 8.53 -2.31 -21.71
N LYS A 149 9.14 -3.46 -21.38
CA LYS A 149 8.43 -4.69 -20.95
C LYS A 149 8.60 -4.86 -19.45
N ASP A 150 7.91 -4.03 -18.67
CA ASP A 150 7.92 -4.01 -17.21
C ASP A 150 9.27 -3.69 -16.55
N GLY A 151 10.26 -3.22 -17.33
CA GLY A 151 11.52 -2.74 -16.81
C GLY A 151 11.40 -1.37 -16.14
N THR A 152 12.42 -0.99 -15.39
CA THR A 152 12.49 0.31 -14.72
C THR A 152 13.14 1.35 -15.62
N ILE A 153 12.52 2.53 -15.76
CA ILE A 153 13.11 3.69 -16.45
C ILE A 153 13.07 4.87 -15.48
N SER A 154 14.24 5.30 -15.02
CA SER A 154 14.39 6.44 -14.09
C SER A 154 15.18 7.61 -14.65
N GLY A 155 15.78 7.47 -15.85
CA GLY A 155 16.54 8.51 -16.52
C GLY A 155 16.74 8.21 -18.01
N GLY A 156 17.40 9.13 -18.73
CA GLY A 156 17.67 9.03 -20.16
C GLY A 156 16.98 10.15 -20.96
N ASP A 157 17.54 10.42 -22.15
CA ASP A 157 16.94 11.35 -23.12
C ASP A 157 16.17 10.57 -24.18
N PHE A 158 14.85 10.68 -24.13
CA PHE A 158 13.91 10.05 -25.06
C PHE A 158 13.22 11.05 -25.98
N SER A 159 13.72 12.30 -26.05
CA SER A 159 13.06 13.39 -26.78
C SER A 159 12.84 13.10 -28.27
N LYS A 160 13.64 12.20 -28.84
CA LYS A 160 13.57 11.77 -30.24
C LYS A 160 13.15 10.31 -30.41
N ALA A 161 12.88 9.60 -29.35
CA ALA A 161 12.52 8.18 -29.37
C ALA A 161 11.04 7.95 -29.64
N THR A 162 10.71 6.85 -30.30
CA THR A 162 9.36 6.30 -30.31
C THR A 162 9.22 5.38 -29.09
N LEU A 163 8.23 5.64 -28.24
CA LEU A 163 8.04 4.90 -26.99
C LEU A 163 6.87 3.91 -27.13
N ASN A 164 7.14 2.65 -26.84
CA ASN A 164 6.17 1.57 -26.83
C ASN A 164 6.22 0.84 -25.49
N GLY A 165 5.12 0.23 -25.12
CA GLY A 165 5.00 -0.59 -23.93
C GLY A 165 3.68 -0.35 -23.22
N MET A 166 3.19 -1.42 -22.61
CA MET A 166 1.99 -1.41 -21.77
C MET A 166 2.43 -1.62 -20.34
N LEU A 167 1.90 -0.83 -19.43
CA LEU A 167 2.03 -1.06 -17.99
C LEU A 167 0.75 -1.70 -17.49
N VAL A 168 0.87 -2.72 -16.65
CA VAL A 168 -0.27 -3.36 -15.98
C VAL A 168 -0.35 -2.83 -14.57
N ILE A 169 -1.45 -2.13 -14.28
CA ILE A 169 -1.74 -1.61 -12.95
C ILE A 169 -2.79 -2.50 -12.31
N THR A 170 -2.44 -3.09 -11.19
CA THR A 170 -3.33 -3.97 -10.42
C THR A 170 -3.84 -3.22 -9.20
N PHE A 171 -5.15 -3.15 -9.03
CA PHE A 171 -5.79 -2.67 -7.81
C PHE A 171 -6.31 -3.86 -7.02
N GLU A 172 -5.77 -4.07 -5.83
CA GLU A 172 -6.23 -5.09 -4.86
C GLU A 172 -7.17 -4.43 -3.86
N PRO A 173 -8.49 -4.66 -3.95
CA PRO A 173 -9.44 -3.96 -3.07
C PRO A 173 -9.44 -4.46 -1.62
N ASN A 174 -8.84 -5.61 -1.32
CA ASN A 174 -8.71 -6.18 0.04
C ASN A 174 -10.03 -6.23 0.82
N ASN A 175 -11.14 -6.46 0.11
CA ASN A 175 -12.50 -6.57 0.66
C ASN A 175 -13.14 -7.94 0.35
N GLY A 176 -12.41 -8.85 -0.33
CA GLY A 176 -12.89 -10.14 -0.83
C GLY A 176 -13.33 -10.11 -2.30
N GLU A 177 -13.42 -8.93 -2.91
CA GLU A 177 -13.71 -8.78 -4.33
C GLU A 177 -12.47 -9.09 -5.19
N PRO A 178 -12.67 -9.47 -6.47
CA PRO A 178 -11.56 -9.67 -7.40
C PRO A 178 -10.70 -8.42 -7.59
N VAL A 179 -9.45 -8.65 -7.95
CA VAL A 179 -8.53 -7.58 -8.35
C VAL A 179 -9.01 -6.89 -9.62
N ILE A 180 -8.72 -5.60 -9.74
CA ILE A 180 -9.02 -4.79 -10.93
C ILE A 180 -7.69 -4.53 -11.64
N THR A 181 -7.58 -4.90 -12.91
CA THR A 181 -6.40 -4.63 -13.72
C THR A 181 -6.70 -3.56 -14.77
N ARG A 182 -5.74 -2.68 -15.00
CA ARG A 182 -5.77 -1.68 -16.07
C ARG A 182 -4.46 -1.69 -16.83
N GLU A 183 -4.55 -1.67 -18.13
CA GLU A 183 -3.41 -1.49 -19.02
C GLU A 183 -3.33 -0.01 -19.43
N VAL A 184 -2.16 0.57 -19.30
CA VAL A 184 -1.87 1.96 -19.71
C VAL A 184 -0.63 1.98 -20.58
N ASN A 185 -0.60 2.83 -21.61
CA ASN A 185 0.59 3.02 -22.43
C ASN A 185 1.69 3.66 -21.57
N TRP A 186 2.88 3.08 -21.60
CA TRP A 186 4.04 3.65 -20.92
C TRP A 186 4.38 5.05 -21.45
N SER A 187 4.84 5.92 -20.55
CA SER A 187 5.38 7.25 -20.86
C SER A 187 6.59 7.53 -19.98
N LYS A 188 7.62 8.17 -20.54
CA LYS A 188 8.81 8.57 -19.77
C LYS A 188 8.50 9.53 -18.61
N ASP A 189 7.47 10.36 -18.77
CA ASP A 189 7.03 11.34 -17.77
C ASP A 189 6.08 10.70 -16.74
N GLY A 190 5.73 9.44 -16.97
CA GLY A 190 4.73 8.69 -16.21
C GLY A 190 3.32 8.94 -16.74
N VAL A 191 2.39 8.10 -16.30
CA VAL A 191 0.98 8.14 -16.67
C VAL A 191 0.14 8.37 -15.42
N ALA A 192 -0.72 9.40 -15.45
CA ALA A 192 -1.68 9.64 -14.38
C ALA A 192 -2.72 8.52 -14.35
N LEU A 193 -3.09 8.09 -13.15
CA LEU A 193 -4.15 7.11 -12.93
C LEU A 193 -5.40 7.79 -12.37
N THR A 194 -6.54 7.20 -12.67
CA THR A 194 -7.80 7.50 -11.97
C THR A 194 -8.09 6.38 -10.97
N ALA A 195 -8.73 6.73 -9.86
CA ALA A 195 -9.21 5.74 -8.90
C ALA A 195 -10.16 4.73 -9.59
N PRO A 196 -10.30 3.51 -9.06
CA PRO A 196 -11.34 2.59 -9.52
C PRO A 196 -12.73 3.20 -9.41
N ASP A 197 -13.55 3.00 -10.46
CA ASP A 197 -14.94 3.38 -10.49
C ASP A 197 -15.76 2.16 -10.96
N PRO A 198 -16.72 1.66 -10.17
CA PRO A 198 -17.10 2.16 -8.84
C PRO A 198 -16.01 2.01 -7.78
N VAL A 199 -16.03 2.90 -6.77
CA VAL A 199 -15.13 2.79 -5.63
C VAL A 199 -15.47 1.51 -4.86
N PRO A 200 -14.51 0.62 -4.57
CA PRO A 200 -14.77 -0.57 -3.76
C PRO A 200 -15.34 -0.22 -2.39
N THR A 201 -16.20 -1.08 -1.86
CA THR A 201 -16.81 -0.94 -0.54
C THR A 201 -16.47 -2.14 0.34
N LYS A 202 -16.40 -1.92 1.65
CA LYS A 202 -16.22 -2.96 2.64
C LYS A 202 -17.12 -2.67 3.83
N GLU A 203 -18.01 -3.62 4.17
CA GLU A 203 -18.97 -3.43 5.24
C GLU A 203 -18.29 -3.02 6.55
N GLY A 204 -18.83 -2.00 7.18
CA GLY A 204 -18.31 -1.47 8.44
C GLY A 204 -16.94 -0.80 8.35
N HIS A 205 -16.44 -0.53 7.15
CA HIS A 205 -15.15 0.13 6.95
C HIS A 205 -15.28 1.31 5.98
N SER A 206 -14.39 2.28 6.14
CA SER A 206 -14.14 3.36 5.19
C SER A 206 -12.80 3.12 4.47
N LEU A 207 -12.76 3.42 3.17
CA LEU A 207 -11.52 3.34 2.38
C LEU A 207 -10.61 4.50 2.80
N ASP A 208 -9.47 4.18 3.44
CA ASP A 208 -8.43 5.18 3.73
C ASP A 208 -7.72 5.62 2.44
N GLY A 209 -7.44 4.68 1.55
CA GLY A 209 -6.80 4.96 0.27
C GLY A 209 -6.14 3.74 -0.36
N TRP A 210 -5.39 4.01 -1.42
CA TRP A 210 -4.62 3.03 -2.15
C TRP A 210 -3.15 3.19 -1.83
N TYR A 211 -2.44 2.08 -1.61
CA TYR A 211 -1.05 2.05 -1.16
C TYR A 211 -0.21 1.14 -2.04
N TYR A 212 1.06 1.46 -2.20
CA TYR A 212 2.04 0.64 -2.91
C TYR A 212 3.30 0.46 -2.08
N ASP A 213 4.08 -0.58 -2.41
CA ASP A 213 5.40 -0.79 -1.83
C ASP A 213 6.44 0.05 -2.57
N ASN A 214 7.00 1.01 -1.90
CA ASN A 214 8.12 1.81 -2.38
C ASN A 214 9.41 1.32 -1.70
N ASN A 215 10.03 0.29 -2.27
CA ASN A 215 11.27 -0.32 -1.76
C ASN A 215 11.19 -0.73 -0.27
N GLY A 216 10.13 -1.41 0.12
CA GLY A 216 9.89 -1.87 1.49
C GLY A 216 9.21 -0.83 2.37
N THR A 217 8.84 0.33 1.81
CA THR A 217 8.06 1.36 2.51
C THR A 217 6.68 1.46 1.87
N GLU A 218 5.65 1.16 2.65
CA GLU A 218 4.27 1.31 2.21
C GLU A 218 3.93 2.80 2.08
N THR A 219 3.55 3.23 0.88
CA THR A 219 3.31 4.64 0.54
C THR A 219 1.91 4.82 -0.03
N LYS A 220 1.20 5.84 0.43
CA LYS A 220 -0.14 6.18 -0.06
C LYS A 220 -0.04 6.82 -1.44
N TRP A 221 -0.84 6.32 -2.39
CA TRP A 221 -0.95 6.86 -3.74
C TRP A 221 -1.85 8.08 -3.77
N ASN A 222 -1.36 9.14 -4.39
CA ASN A 222 -2.14 10.35 -4.65
C ASN A 222 -2.51 10.42 -6.15
N PHE A 223 -3.79 10.23 -6.46
CA PHE A 223 -4.28 10.24 -7.85
C PHE A 223 -4.16 11.60 -8.56
N ASP A 224 -4.02 12.70 -7.81
CA ASP A 224 -3.90 14.04 -8.39
C ASP A 224 -2.47 14.38 -8.81
N THR A 225 -1.47 13.77 -8.19
CA THR A 225 -0.06 14.15 -8.35
C THR A 225 0.85 13.02 -8.80
N ASP A 226 0.53 11.77 -8.44
CA ASP A 226 1.41 10.66 -8.73
C ASP A 226 1.21 10.12 -10.14
N THR A 227 2.29 9.64 -10.72
CA THR A 227 2.29 9.03 -12.06
C THR A 227 2.98 7.68 -12.02
N VAL A 228 2.46 6.69 -12.76
CA VAL A 228 3.09 5.38 -12.90
C VAL A 228 4.14 5.38 -14.01
N LYS A 229 5.27 4.73 -13.75
CA LYS A 229 6.38 4.56 -14.70
C LYS A 229 6.75 3.09 -14.92
N CYS A 230 6.16 2.20 -14.14
CA CYS A 230 6.34 0.74 -14.24
C CYS A 230 5.04 0.03 -13.85
N THR A 231 4.90 -1.23 -14.21
CA THR A 231 3.86 -2.12 -13.68
C THR A 231 3.91 -2.12 -12.16
N MET A 232 2.75 -1.97 -11.52
CA MET A 232 2.66 -1.90 -10.08
C MET A 232 1.31 -2.38 -9.54
N THR A 233 1.29 -2.69 -8.25
CA THR A 233 0.08 -3.04 -7.51
C THR A 233 -0.24 -1.98 -6.48
N LEU A 234 -1.49 -1.53 -6.49
CA LEU A 234 -2.07 -0.62 -5.50
C LEU A 234 -3.04 -1.42 -4.63
N LYS A 235 -2.82 -1.39 -3.32
CA LYS A 235 -3.62 -2.13 -2.33
C LYS A 235 -4.51 -1.19 -1.54
N ALA A 236 -5.80 -1.50 -1.45
CA ALA A 236 -6.72 -0.73 -0.62
C ALA A 236 -6.41 -0.95 0.86
N LYS A 237 -6.38 0.15 1.63
CA LYS A 237 -6.42 0.14 3.09
C LYS A 237 -7.76 0.58 3.61
N TRP A 238 -8.21 -0.07 4.66
CA TRP A 238 -9.51 0.10 5.25
C TRP A 238 -9.39 0.47 6.72
N GLU A 239 -10.17 1.45 7.14
CA GLU A 239 -10.33 1.82 8.54
C GLU A 239 -11.71 1.40 9.03
N LEU A 240 -11.81 1.05 10.31
CA LEU A 240 -13.11 0.78 10.93
C LEU A 240 -13.96 2.05 10.94
N SER A 241 -15.18 1.95 10.43
CA SER A 241 -16.11 3.07 10.41
C SER A 241 -16.58 3.42 11.81
N THR A 242 -16.70 4.71 12.07
CA THR A 242 -17.35 5.26 13.26
C THR A 242 -18.71 5.87 12.89
N TYR A 243 -19.69 5.68 13.76
CA TYR A 243 -21.06 6.15 13.55
C TYR A 243 -21.53 6.96 14.75
N SER A 244 -22.36 7.96 14.52
CA SER A 244 -22.93 8.77 15.58
C SER A 244 -24.08 8.05 16.27
N VAL A 245 -24.25 8.32 17.57
CA VAL A 245 -25.39 7.91 18.39
C VAL A 245 -26.09 9.14 18.94
N THR A 246 -27.39 9.21 18.76
CA THR A 246 -28.24 10.24 19.34
C THR A 246 -29.16 9.61 20.37
N LEU A 247 -29.10 10.05 21.63
CA LEU A 247 -29.98 9.61 22.70
C LEU A 247 -31.03 10.69 22.97
N GLN A 248 -32.28 10.42 22.58
CA GLN A 248 -33.43 11.26 22.85
C GLN A 248 -33.95 10.96 24.26
N THR A 249 -33.56 11.78 25.23
CA THR A 249 -33.79 11.49 26.65
C THR A 249 -35.22 11.86 27.16
N ASP A 250 -35.97 12.59 26.36
CA ASP A 250 -37.36 13.04 26.71
C ASP A 250 -37.43 13.67 28.13
N GLY A 251 -36.54 14.60 28.40
CA GLY A 251 -36.43 15.29 29.69
C GLY A 251 -35.67 14.55 30.78
N GLY A 252 -35.07 13.40 30.46
CA GLY A 252 -34.12 12.74 31.35
C GLY A 252 -32.71 13.36 31.26
N THR A 253 -31.93 13.20 32.31
CA THR A 253 -30.55 13.64 32.39
C THR A 253 -29.62 12.42 32.54
N ILE A 254 -28.67 12.25 31.61
CA ILE A 254 -27.65 11.22 31.69
C ILE A 254 -26.51 11.69 32.62
N ALA A 255 -26.03 10.81 33.47
CA ALA A 255 -24.93 11.10 34.37
C ALA A 255 -23.64 11.42 33.58
N SER A 256 -22.86 12.37 34.07
CA SER A 256 -21.61 12.78 33.40
C SER A 256 -20.66 11.61 33.18
N GLY A 257 -20.13 11.48 31.94
CA GLY A 257 -19.24 10.41 31.53
C GLY A 257 -19.95 9.09 31.18
N LYS A 258 -21.29 9.11 31.11
CA LYS A 258 -22.14 7.99 30.67
C LYS A 258 -22.82 8.23 29.33
N GLU A 259 -22.56 9.38 28.73
CA GLU A 259 -23.06 9.75 27.42
C GLU A 259 -22.46 8.85 26.34
N VAL A 260 -23.29 8.33 25.45
CA VAL A 260 -22.89 7.57 24.27
C VAL A 260 -23.23 8.41 23.04
N THR A 261 -22.19 8.99 22.41
CA THR A 261 -22.36 9.88 21.25
C THR A 261 -21.93 9.22 19.94
N GLY A 262 -21.30 8.04 20.01
CA GLY A 262 -20.87 7.28 18.86
C GLY A 262 -20.45 5.86 19.21
N TYR A 263 -20.21 5.07 18.17
CA TYR A 263 -19.66 3.72 18.27
C TYR A 263 -18.79 3.41 17.05
N THR A 264 -17.89 2.43 17.20
CA THR A 264 -17.02 1.94 16.13
C THR A 264 -17.46 0.54 15.72
N TYR A 265 -17.52 0.27 14.42
CA TYR A 265 -17.72 -1.08 13.90
C TYR A 265 -16.66 -2.03 14.47
N GLY A 266 -17.03 -3.25 14.78
CA GLY A 266 -16.17 -4.22 15.45
C GLY A 266 -16.13 -4.11 16.98
N THR A 267 -16.62 -3.00 17.56
CA THR A 267 -16.65 -2.78 19.02
C THR A 267 -18.08 -2.62 19.55
N GLY A 268 -18.94 -1.87 18.84
CA GLY A 268 -20.27 -1.50 19.32
C GLY A 268 -20.24 -0.50 20.46
N ALA A 269 -21.33 -0.40 21.23
CA ALA A 269 -21.39 0.43 22.43
C ALA A 269 -22.48 -0.08 23.39
N VAL A 270 -22.26 0.06 24.70
CA VAL A 270 -23.26 -0.20 25.74
C VAL A 270 -24.00 1.11 26.02
N LEU A 271 -25.34 1.08 25.98
CA LEU A 271 -26.18 2.23 26.24
C LEU A 271 -26.30 2.50 27.76
N PRO A 272 -26.55 3.78 28.17
CA PRO A 272 -26.79 4.12 29.58
C PRO A 272 -27.90 3.28 30.20
N THR A 273 -27.66 2.75 31.39
CA THR A 273 -28.63 1.93 32.12
C THR A 273 -29.56 2.80 32.98
N ALA A 274 -30.54 2.18 33.67
CA ALA A 274 -31.40 2.87 34.60
C ALA A 274 -30.66 3.57 35.76
N ASN A 275 -29.42 3.17 36.04
CA ASN A 275 -28.57 3.80 37.05
C ASN A 275 -27.80 5.02 36.51
N ASP A 276 -27.74 5.16 35.20
CA ASP A 276 -26.97 6.21 34.50
C ASP A 276 -27.85 7.36 33.99
N ILE A 277 -29.20 7.23 34.04
CA ILE A 277 -30.14 8.27 33.59
C ILE A 277 -31.27 8.46 34.61
N THR A 278 -31.60 9.71 34.83
CA THR A 278 -32.65 10.08 35.81
C THR A 278 -33.64 11.07 35.22
N ARG A 279 -34.93 10.95 35.64
CA ARG A 279 -35.99 11.93 35.38
C ARG A 279 -36.88 11.98 36.61
N GLU A 280 -37.05 13.19 37.18
CA GLU A 280 -37.80 13.37 38.39
C GLU A 280 -39.25 12.91 38.23
N GLY A 281 -39.72 12.07 39.17
CA GLY A 281 -41.08 11.52 39.14
C GLY A 281 -41.32 10.41 38.14
N TYR A 282 -40.28 9.88 37.48
CA TYR A 282 -40.37 8.82 36.49
C TYR A 282 -39.34 7.73 36.72
N ARG A 283 -39.70 6.52 36.27
CA ARG A 283 -38.80 5.36 36.19
C ARG A 283 -38.41 5.19 34.72
N PHE A 284 -37.14 4.93 34.48
CA PHE A 284 -36.62 4.58 33.14
C PHE A 284 -36.98 3.13 32.79
N ASP A 285 -37.60 2.92 31.63
CA ASP A 285 -37.99 1.60 31.14
C ASP A 285 -37.09 1.04 30.05
N GLY A 286 -36.19 1.86 29.49
CA GLY A 286 -35.19 1.43 28.48
C GLY A 286 -35.10 2.36 27.29
N TRP A 287 -34.14 2.06 26.43
CA TRP A 287 -33.93 2.70 25.14
C TRP A 287 -34.64 1.92 24.04
N TYR A 288 -35.24 2.60 23.09
CA TYR A 288 -35.98 2.02 21.97
C TYR A 288 -35.52 2.62 20.64
N ALA A 289 -35.56 1.83 19.56
CA ALA A 289 -35.16 2.26 18.22
C ALA A 289 -36.14 3.25 17.57
N ASP A 290 -37.39 3.33 18.09
CA ASP A 290 -38.45 4.18 17.56
C ASP A 290 -39.22 4.89 18.69
N SER A 291 -39.75 6.05 18.38
CA SER A 291 -40.51 6.87 19.33
C SER A 291 -41.90 6.32 19.68
N SER A 292 -42.38 5.29 18.99
CA SER A 292 -43.64 4.60 19.30
C SER A 292 -43.43 3.46 20.30
N PHE A 293 -42.18 3.12 20.63
CA PHE A 293 -41.81 2.08 21.56
C PHE A 293 -42.36 0.69 21.19
N SER A 294 -42.43 0.42 19.89
CA SER A 294 -43.04 -0.79 19.33
C SER A 294 -42.11 -2.03 19.39
N SER A 295 -40.83 -1.79 19.52
CA SER A 295 -39.77 -2.85 19.62
C SER A 295 -39.49 -3.23 21.07
N SER A 296 -38.59 -4.22 21.27
CA SER A 296 -38.00 -4.50 22.58
C SER A 296 -36.99 -3.43 22.98
N PRO A 297 -36.77 -3.20 24.29
CA PRO A 297 -35.72 -2.30 24.75
C PRO A 297 -34.31 -2.77 24.28
N ILE A 298 -33.46 -1.81 23.97
CA ILE A 298 -32.09 -2.00 23.50
C ILE A 298 -31.13 -1.59 24.62
N THR A 299 -30.17 -2.43 24.92
CA THR A 299 -29.16 -2.19 25.97
C THR A 299 -27.77 -1.91 25.42
N GLU A 300 -27.52 -2.32 24.17
CA GLU A 300 -26.22 -2.18 23.50
C GLU A 300 -26.41 -2.05 22.00
N ILE A 301 -25.41 -1.51 21.33
CA ILE A 301 -25.25 -1.54 19.89
C ILE A 301 -24.26 -2.66 19.58
N SER A 302 -24.68 -3.64 18.79
CA SER A 302 -23.81 -4.75 18.41
C SER A 302 -22.56 -4.28 17.67
N ALA A 303 -21.47 -5.03 17.81
CA ALA A 303 -20.21 -4.81 17.10
C ALA A 303 -20.34 -4.87 15.56
N THR A 304 -21.38 -5.53 15.03
CA THR A 304 -21.62 -5.68 13.59
C THR A 304 -22.63 -4.67 13.03
N GLU A 305 -23.15 -3.78 13.87
CA GLU A 305 -24.08 -2.73 13.43
C GLU A 305 -23.36 -1.66 12.60
N THR A 306 -24.10 -1.11 11.65
CA THR A 306 -23.62 -0.02 10.78
C THR A 306 -24.59 1.16 10.79
N GLY A 307 -24.11 2.33 10.38
CA GLY A 307 -24.90 3.55 10.24
C GLY A 307 -25.15 4.27 11.58
N ASN A 308 -25.55 5.53 11.48
CA ASN A 308 -25.89 6.34 12.64
C ASN A 308 -27.15 5.81 13.33
N LYS A 309 -27.21 5.88 14.65
CA LYS A 309 -28.31 5.36 15.46
C LYS A 309 -28.97 6.49 16.26
N THR A 310 -30.30 6.38 16.41
CA THR A 310 -31.08 7.23 17.31
C THR A 310 -31.89 6.34 18.21
N PHE A 311 -31.82 6.55 19.52
CA PHE A 311 -32.59 5.83 20.51
C PHE A 311 -33.42 6.78 21.34
N TYR A 312 -34.63 6.33 21.76
CA TYR A 312 -35.63 7.09 22.50
C TYR A 312 -35.77 6.49 23.88
N ALA A 313 -35.66 7.33 24.92
CA ALA A 313 -35.91 6.94 26.30
C ALA A 313 -37.38 6.77 26.55
N LYS A 314 -37.77 5.61 27.08
CA LYS A 314 -39.11 5.37 27.56
C LYS A 314 -39.19 5.56 29.07
N TRP A 315 -40.23 6.24 29.52
CA TRP A 315 -40.45 6.57 30.93
C TRP A 315 -41.83 6.17 31.40
N THR A 316 -41.89 5.56 32.59
CA THR A 316 -43.19 5.35 33.31
C THR A 316 -43.26 6.27 34.51
N LYS A 317 -44.32 7.01 34.62
CA LYS A 317 -44.58 7.92 35.77
C LYS A 317 -44.69 7.10 37.05
N ASN A 318 -43.98 7.53 38.11
CA ASN A 318 -44.10 6.91 39.41
C ASN A 318 -45.49 7.16 39.97
N THR A 319 -46.25 6.11 40.23
CA THR A 319 -47.51 6.21 40.95
C THR A 319 -47.24 6.04 42.43
N THR A 320 -47.44 7.08 43.23
CA THR A 320 -47.51 6.90 44.68
C THR A 320 -48.73 6.00 44.97
N PRO A 321 -48.57 4.88 45.72
CA PRO A 321 -49.73 4.08 46.08
C PRO A 321 -50.68 4.96 46.89
N ILE A 322 -51.89 5.21 46.39
CA ILE A 322 -52.95 5.74 47.21
C ILE A 322 -53.33 4.62 48.16
N ILE A 323 -52.91 4.70 49.41
CA ILE A 323 -53.40 3.81 50.45
C ILE A 323 -54.86 4.23 50.70
N PRO A 324 -55.86 3.43 50.33
CA PRO A 324 -57.24 3.78 50.61
C PRO A 324 -57.44 3.67 52.15
N GLY A 325 -57.67 4.81 52.78
CA GLY A 325 -58.14 4.81 54.17
C GLY A 325 -57.28 5.42 55.24
N ASN A 326 -56.39 6.35 54.95
CA ASN A 326 -55.79 7.16 56.02
C ASN A 326 -56.41 8.57 55.98
N ASN A 327 -57.48 8.73 56.74
CA ASN A 327 -58.07 10.03 57.03
C ASN A 327 -57.09 10.82 57.93
N THR A 328 -56.30 11.69 57.36
CA THR A 328 -55.24 12.47 58.03
C THR A 328 -55.79 13.50 59.05
N SER A 329 -57.07 13.41 59.37
CA SER A 329 -57.70 14.31 60.37
C SER A 329 -57.55 13.88 61.82
N ASN A 330 -57.06 12.67 62.08
CA ASN A 330 -57.05 12.17 63.48
C ASN A 330 -55.63 11.92 64.07
N ILE A 331 -54.55 12.31 63.39
CA ILE A 331 -53.20 12.11 63.92
C ILE A 331 -52.61 13.36 64.59
N VAL A 332 -53.23 14.52 64.47
CA VAL A 332 -52.66 15.78 65.03
C VAL A 332 -53.14 16.06 66.50
N GLU A 333 -54.09 15.31 67.05
CA GLU A 333 -54.55 15.53 68.43
C GLU A 333 -54.01 14.55 69.49
N GLN A 334 -53.15 13.60 69.16
CA GLN A 334 -52.72 12.61 70.16
C GLN A 334 -51.29 12.89 70.75
N TYR A 335 -50.67 14.01 70.45
CA TYR A 335 -49.36 14.36 71.00
C TYR A 335 -49.35 15.73 71.74
N LYS A 336 -50.50 16.13 72.35
CA LYS A 336 -50.51 17.24 73.29
C LYS A 336 -51.34 16.89 74.47
N THR A 337 -50.83 16.07 75.39
CA THR A 337 -51.03 16.09 76.82
C THR A 337 -50.22 14.90 77.37
N ASP A 338 -49.15 15.20 78.01
CA ASP A 338 -48.78 14.92 79.39
C ASP A 338 -47.27 15.16 79.61
N ASP A 339 -46.99 16.36 80.00
CA ASP A 339 -45.84 16.71 80.80
C ASP A 339 -46.31 16.63 82.24
N SER A 340 -45.84 15.62 82.95
CA SER A 340 -45.44 15.72 84.38
C SER A 340 -45.13 14.36 84.98
N SER A 341 -44.00 14.32 85.59
CA SER A 341 -43.54 13.59 86.76
C SER A 341 -42.88 12.22 86.61
N SER A 342 -41.60 12.33 86.89
CA SER A 342 -40.76 11.54 87.83
C SER A 342 -40.63 10.04 87.64
N GLY A 343 -39.35 9.61 87.52
CA GLY A 343 -38.88 8.54 88.40
C GLY A 343 -38.44 7.24 87.67
N GLU A 344 -37.15 7.04 87.79
CA GLU A 344 -36.45 5.77 88.03
C GLU A 344 -36.15 4.85 86.83
N GLN A 345 -34.91 4.68 86.73
CA GLN A 345 -34.00 3.80 86.06
C GLN A 345 -34.31 2.31 86.26
N THR A 346 -34.25 1.51 85.18
CA THR A 346 -33.64 0.16 85.18
C THR A 346 -33.28 -0.28 83.77
N ASP A 347 -32.04 -0.71 83.63
CA ASP A 347 -31.44 -1.38 82.49
C ASP A 347 -32.23 -2.63 82.04
N ARG A 348 -32.39 -2.76 80.73
CA ARG A 348 -32.53 -4.07 80.10
C ARG A 348 -31.98 -4.04 78.67
N GLU A 349 -30.94 -4.82 78.53
CA GLU A 349 -30.32 -5.21 77.27
C GLU A 349 -31.33 -5.70 76.24
N VAL A 350 -31.15 -5.25 74.98
CA VAL A 350 -31.84 -5.80 73.83
C VAL A 350 -30.82 -6.63 73.04
N PRO A 351 -31.04 -7.90 72.71
CA PRO A 351 -30.08 -8.74 72.01
C PRO A 351 -30.07 -8.40 70.51
N SER A 352 -28.85 -8.33 69.94
CA SER A 352 -28.56 -8.18 68.53
C SER A 352 -29.04 -9.36 67.72
N PRO A 353 -29.50 -9.19 66.48
CA PRO A 353 -29.85 -10.30 65.60
C PRO A 353 -28.57 -10.96 65.02
N VAL A 354 -28.53 -12.25 65.09
CA VAL A 354 -27.51 -13.15 64.56
C VAL A 354 -27.62 -13.19 63.02
N VAL A 355 -26.57 -12.80 62.32
CA VAL A 355 -26.39 -13.03 60.89
C VAL A 355 -25.92 -14.49 60.71
N LYS A 356 -26.70 -15.32 60.04
CA LYS A 356 -26.23 -16.62 59.55
C LYS A 356 -25.61 -16.49 58.18
N ASN A 357 -24.30 -16.67 58.14
CA ASN A 357 -23.56 -16.99 56.95
C ASN A 357 -23.87 -18.41 56.46
N THR A 358 -24.33 -18.59 55.27
CA THR A 358 -24.29 -19.89 54.59
C THR A 358 -23.40 -19.76 53.36
N THR A 359 -22.19 -20.24 53.52
CA THR A 359 -21.28 -20.65 52.43
C THR A 359 -21.84 -21.98 51.86
N SER A 360 -21.98 -22.12 50.56
CA SER A 360 -21.91 -23.41 49.90
C SER A 360 -21.20 -23.34 48.59
N TYR A 361 -20.20 -24.15 48.49
CA TYR A 361 -19.43 -24.55 47.32
C TYR A 361 -20.28 -25.34 46.33
N LEU A 362 -20.14 -25.06 45.02
CA LEU A 362 -19.71 -25.97 43.97
C LEU A 362 -19.59 -25.17 42.66
#